data_5e8531305d97710014886bbb6282601c
#
_entry.id   5e8531305d97710014886bbb6282601c
#
_cell.length_a   1.000
_cell.length_b   1.000
_cell.length_c   1.000
_cell.angle_alpha   90.00
_cell.angle_beta   90.00
_cell.angle_gamma   90.00
#
_symmetry.space_group_name_H-M   'P 1'
#
loop_
_entity.id
_entity.type
_entity.pdbx_description
1 polymer ?
#
loop_
_entity_poly.entity_id
_entity_poly.type
_entity_poly.pdbx_seq_one_letter_code
_entity_poly.pdbx_strand_id
1 'polypeptide(L)'
;MSAIDPIIICAATRRQQPRYMAKKELFSVPVLAPCIKALGAYPVDRSGADAGVVLKTVHMLENGYSVGMFPQGTRRPGVDPATTPVRSGVGFICSHAHAQVLPVYLKVRGNKMGFLRPVRVIIGKPIPYEEYTGGGEREGDAAYISKYIFSRICELGSESAGKAK
;
A
#
# COMPACT_ATOMS: atom_id res chain seq x y z
N MET A 1 -8.65 7.32 0.24
CA MET A 1 -8.39 6.04 0.96
C MET A 1 -9.49 5.82 1.99
N SER A 2 -9.98 4.60 2.13
CA SER A 2 -11.02 4.18 3.07
C SER A 2 -10.51 3.03 3.96
N ALA A 3 -11.24 2.70 5.03
CA ALA A 3 -10.96 1.52 5.84
C ALA A 3 -11.23 0.20 5.08
N ILE A 4 -11.99 0.28 3.99
CA ILE A 4 -12.39 -0.86 3.15
C ILE A 4 -11.33 -1.15 2.05
N ASP A 5 -10.40 -0.22 1.76
CA ASP A 5 -9.39 -0.39 0.71
C ASP A 5 -8.61 -1.71 0.83
N PRO A 6 -8.11 -2.12 2.03
CA PRO A 6 -7.43 -3.40 2.20
C PRO A 6 -8.31 -4.59 1.84
N ILE A 7 -9.59 -4.55 2.20
CA ILE A 7 -10.55 -5.64 1.92
C ILE A 7 -10.77 -5.80 0.42
N ILE A 8 -10.91 -4.68 -0.30
CA ILE A 8 -11.09 -4.67 -1.75
C ILE A 8 -9.86 -5.23 -2.46
N ILE A 9 -8.64 -4.84 -2.00
CA ILE A 9 -7.41 -5.36 -2.59
C ILE A 9 -7.26 -6.85 -2.29
N CYS A 10 -7.53 -7.32 -1.05
CA CYS A 10 -7.53 -8.73 -0.72
C CYS A 10 -8.52 -9.54 -1.59
N ALA A 11 -9.71 -9.01 -1.87
CA ALA A 11 -10.67 -9.66 -2.74
C ALA A 11 -10.20 -9.73 -4.21
N ALA A 12 -9.42 -8.75 -4.65
CA ALA A 12 -8.87 -8.71 -6.01
C ALA A 12 -7.62 -9.60 -6.18
N THR A 13 -6.86 -9.84 -5.09
CA THR A 13 -5.59 -10.60 -5.09
C THR A 13 -5.77 -12.01 -4.51
N ARG A 14 -6.63 -12.82 -5.13
CA ARG A 14 -7.05 -14.14 -4.59
C ARG A 14 -5.92 -15.16 -4.39
N ARG A 15 -4.82 -15.09 -5.17
CA ARG A 15 -3.73 -16.07 -5.11
C ARG A 15 -2.73 -15.81 -3.99
N GLN A 16 -2.57 -14.56 -3.59
CA GLN A 16 -1.62 -14.16 -2.55
C GLN A 16 -2.20 -13.00 -1.75
N GLN A 17 -2.75 -13.33 -0.59
CA GLN A 17 -3.40 -12.34 0.27
C GLN A 17 -2.36 -11.43 0.93
N PRO A 18 -2.35 -10.11 0.63
CA PRO A 18 -1.42 -9.19 1.26
C PRO A 18 -1.78 -8.96 2.72
N ARG A 19 -0.79 -8.90 3.58
CA ARG A 19 -0.92 -8.56 4.98
C ARG A 19 -0.90 -7.04 5.16
N TYR A 20 -1.69 -6.52 6.08
CA TYR A 20 -1.80 -5.07 6.29
C TYR A 20 -1.49 -4.67 7.73
N MET A 21 -0.82 -3.53 7.88
CA MET A 21 -0.64 -2.88 9.17
C MET A 21 -1.97 -2.28 9.64
N ALA A 22 -2.44 -2.67 10.81
CA ALA A 22 -3.64 -2.10 11.43
C ALA A 22 -3.34 -1.57 12.83
N LYS A 23 -4.04 -0.52 13.26
CA LYS A 23 -3.89 0.05 14.60
C LYS A 23 -4.10 -1.03 15.67
N LYS A 24 -3.21 -1.07 16.66
CA LYS A 24 -3.25 -2.03 17.78
C LYS A 24 -4.62 -2.07 18.47
N GLU A 25 -5.25 -0.92 18.65
CA GLU A 25 -6.54 -0.77 19.31
C GLU A 25 -7.69 -1.50 18.58
N LEU A 26 -7.56 -1.69 17.26
CA LEU A 26 -8.57 -2.42 16.48
C LEU A 26 -8.61 -3.91 16.84
N PHE A 27 -7.51 -4.44 17.37
CA PHE A 27 -7.43 -5.84 17.80
C PHE A 27 -8.06 -6.09 19.18
N SER A 28 -8.43 -5.03 19.90
CA SER A 28 -9.17 -5.11 21.17
C SER A 28 -10.68 -5.04 20.98
N VAL A 29 -11.18 -4.79 19.76
CA VAL A 29 -12.62 -4.74 19.47
C VAL A 29 -13.14 -6.16 19.19
N PRO A 30 -14.03 -6.73 20.02
CA PRO A 30 -14.37 -8.17 20.00
C PRO A 30 -14.86 -8.71 18.64
N VAL A 31 -15.70 -7.96 17.93
CA VAL A 31 -16.26 -8.37 16.63
C VAL A 31 -15.26 -8.10 15.48
N LEU A 32 -14.52 -7.01 15.57
CA LEU A 32 -13.62 -6.57 14.51
C LEU A 32 -12.29 -7.36 14.50
N ALA A 33 -11.77 -7.69 15.70
CA ALA A 33 -10.49 -8.37 15.84
C ALA A 33 -10.39 -9.70 15.06
N PRO A 34 -11.34 -10.64 15.14
CA PRO A 34 -11.27 -11.87 14.35
C PRO A 34 -11.34 -11.59 12.83
N CYS A 35 -12.14 -10.62 12.40
CA CYS A 35 -12.25 -10.28 10.98
C CYS A 35 -10.92 -9.74 10.40
N ILE A 36 -10.28 -8.78 11.10
CA ILE A 36 -9.02 -8.21 10.60
C ILE A 36 -7.86 -9.20 10.69
N LYS A 37 -7.84 -10.08 11.68
CA LYS A 37 -6.87 -11.19 11.77
C LYS A 37 -7.04 -12.18 10.60
N ALA A 38 -8.27 -12.55 10.28
CA ALA A 38 -8.58 -13.42 9.14
C ALA A 38 -8.15 -12.79 7.80
N LEU A 39 -8.17 -11.46 7.70
CA LEU A 39 -7.65 -10.70 6.56
C LEU A 39 -6.12 -10.52 6.59
N GLY A 40 -5.40 -11.21 7.49
CA GLY A 40 -3.94 -11.13 7.60
C GLY A 40 -3.41 -9.82 8.16
N ALA A 41 -4.25 -9.01 8.83
CA ALA A 41 -3.79 -7.79 9.46
C ALA A 41 -2.92 -8.08 10.69
N TYR A 42 -1.87 -7.26 10.89
CA TYR A 42 -1.02 -7.32 12.07
C TYR A 42 -1.00 -5.98 12.81
N PRO A 43 -0.92 -6.03 14.16
CA PRO A 43 -0.99 -4.84 14.98
C PRO A 43 0.27 -3.98 14.86
N VAL A 44 0.07 -2.66 14.78
CA VAL A 44 1.15 -1.67 14.85
C VAL A 44 0.76 -0.55 15.82
N ASP A 45 1.71 -0.13 16.60
CA ASP A 45 1.61 1.11 17.36
C ASP A 45 1.99 2.29 16.46
N ARG A 46 1.09 3.26 16.32
CA ARG A 46 1.31 4.43 15.48
C ARG A 46 1.67 5.68 16.29
N SER A 47 1.86 5.52 17.59
CA SER A 47 2.19 6.64 18.50
C SER A 47 3.65 7.12 18.36
N GLY A 48 4.50 6.34 17.67
CA GLY A 48 5.90 6.69 17.36
C GLY A 48 6.38 6.09 16.06
N ALA A 49 7.61 6.42 15.67
CA ALA A 49 8.33 5.71 14.62
C ALA A 49 8.77 4.36 15.19
N ASP A 50 7.88 3.36 15.12
CA ASP A 50 8.16 2.03 15.63
C ASP A 50 9.08 1.26 14.66
N ALA A 51 10.39 1.34 14.93
CA ALA A 51 11.40 0.59 14.18
C ALA A 51 11.11 -0.91 14.19
N GLY A 52 10.49 -1.43 15.25
CA GLY A 52 10.09 -2.84 15.35
C GLY A 52 9.04 -3.23 14.31
N VAL A 53 8.12 -2.33 13.98
CA VAL A 53 7.13 -2.56 12.91
C VAL A 53 7.80 -2.63 11.54
N VAL A 54 8.78 -1.76 11.29
CA VAL A 54 9.53 -1.76 10.04
C VAL A 54 10.31 -3.05 9.88
N LEU A 55 11.09 -3.43 10.88
CA LEU A 55 11.85 -4.69 10.89
C LEU A 55 10.95 -5.91 10.74
N LYS A 56 9.82 -5.95 11.44
CA LYS A 56 8.82 -7.01 11.28
C LYS A 56 8.30 -7.10 9.85
N THR A 57 8.08 -5.95 9.21
CA THR A 57 7.57 -5.90 7.83
C THR A 57 8.63 -6.41 6.84
N VAL A 58 9.89 -6.00 7.00
CA VAL A 58 11.03 -6.51 6.21
C VAL A 58 11.12 -8.02 6.36
N HIS A 59 11.15 -8.53 7.59
CA HIS A 59 11.22 -9.97 7.85
C HIS A 59 10.03 -10.75 7.24
N MET A 60 8.83 -10.19 7.22
CA MET A 60 7.70 -10.82 6.55
C MET A 60 7.91 -10.92 5.03
N LEU A 61 8.45 -9.88 4.39
CA LEU A 61 8.76 -9.88 2.96
C LEU A 61 9.86 -10.90 2.61
N GLU A 62 10.91 -10.97 3.42
CA GLU A 62 12.00 -11.95 3.28
C GLU A 62 11.52 -13.40 3.39
N ASN A 63 10.47 -13.62 4.20
CA ASN A 63 9.82 -14.94 4.33
C ASN A 63 8.72 -15.20 3.27
N GLY A 64 8.68 -14.42 2.19
CA GLY A 64 7.79 -14.63 1.05
C GLY A 64 6.34 -14.18 1.26
N TYR A 65 6.05 -13.44 2.36
CA TYR A 65 4.73 -12.85 2.52
C TYR A 65 4.59 -11.57 1.72
N SER A 66 3.41 -11.34 1.15
CA SER A 66 3.06 -10.04 0.57
C SER A 66 2.55 -9.08 1.64
N VAL A 67 2.99 -7.82 1.57
CA VAL A 67 2.54 -6.77 2.49
C VAL A 67 1.91 -5.64 1.70
N GLY A 68 0.68 -5.26 2.07
CA GLY A 68 -0.02 -4.13 1.48
C GLY A 68 0.28 -2.83 2.24
N MET A 69 0.77 -1.84 1.50
CA MET A 69 1.11 -0.53 2.06
C MET A 69 0.46 0.61 1.27
N PHE A 70 0.15 1.69 1.98
CA PHE A 70 -0.39 2.91 1.39
C PHE A 70 0.66 4.02 1.53
N PRO A 71 1.33 4.44 0.44
CA PRO A 71 2.45 5.39 0.50
C PRO A 71 2.13 6.75 1.12
N GLN A 72 0.87 7.18 1.04
CA GLN A 72 0.42 8.44 1.64
C GLN A 72 0.35 8.40 3.18
N GLY A 73 0.24 7.21 3.79
CA GLY A 73 0.16 6.99 5.24
C GLY A 73 -1.10 7.53 5.92
N THR A 74 -1.87 8.41 5.28
CA THR A 74 -3.09 9.03 5.80
C THR A 74 -4.20 9.02 4.76
N ARG A 75 -5.46 9.06 5.24
CA ARG A 75 -6.64 9.16 4.37
C ARG A 75 -6.86 10.61 3.96
N ARG A 76 -7.02 10.85 2.64
CA ARG A 76 -7.34 12.17 2.07
C ARG A 76 -8.51 12.04 1.08
N PRO A 77 -9.75 11.93 1.59
CA PRO A 77 -10.92 11.77 0.72
C PRO A 77 -11.14 13.00 -0.15
N GLY A 78 -11.43 12.79 -1.44
CA GLY A 78 -11.73 13.85 -2.38
C GLY A 78 -10.51 14.61 -2.93
N VAL A 79 -9.31 14.31 -2.46
CA VAL A 79 -8.06 14.91 -2.94
C VAL A 79 -7.47 14.04 -4.05
N ASP A 80 -6.92 14.68 -5.08
CA ASP A 80 -6.18 13.96 -6.12
C ASP A 80 -4.94 13.31 -5.49
N PRO A 81 -4.76 11.99 -5.62
CA PRO A 81 -3.58 11.30 -5.08
C PRO A 81 -2.26 11.94 -5.53
N ALA A 82 -2.14 12.36 -6.79
CA ALA A 82 -0.92 12.93 -7.33
C ALA A 82 -0.45 14.22 -6.62
N THR A 83 -1.37 14.94 -5.96
CA THR A 83 -1.05 16.18 -5.22
C THR A 83 -0.73 15.96 -3.74
N THR A 84 -0.71 14.71 -3.30
CA THR A 84 -0.54 14.38 -1.88
C THR A 84 0.90 14.02 -1.53
N PRO A 85 1.37 14.36 -0.31
CA PRO A 85 2.69 13.97 0.13
C PRO A 85 2.82 12.46 0.29
N VAL A 86 4.00 11.94 0.04
CA VAL A 86 4.39 10.55 0.19
C VAL A 86 5.32 10.39 1.37
N ARG A 87 5.12 9.36 2.18
CA ARG A 87 6.00 9.01 3.30
C ARG A 87 7.11 8.07 2.84
N SER A 88 8.31 8.23 3.39
CA SER A 88 9.50 7.42 3.05
C SER A 88 9.44 5.97 3.51
N GLY A 89 8.47 5.59 4.35
CA GLY A 89 8.40 4.23 4.92
C GLY A 89 8.28 3.11 3.90
N VAL A 90 7.59 3.33 2.78
CA VAL A 90 7.51 2.32 1.70
C VAL A 90 8.87 2.12 1.07
N GLY A 91 9.58 3.20 0.73
CA GLY A 91 10.91 3.12 0.12
C GLY A 91 11.92 2.47 1.05
N PHE A 92 11.87 2.81 2.34
CA PHE A 92 12.74 2.19 3.33
C PHE A 92 12.55 0.66 3.38
N ILE A 93 11.29 0.20 3.51
CA ILE A 93 10.98 -1.23 3.59
C ILE A 93 11.34 -1.95 2.29
N CYS A 94 11.01 -1.38 1.13
CA CYS A 94 11.32 -1.98 -0.16
C CYS A 94 12.82 -2.10 -0.40
N SER A 95 13.59 -1.07 -0.04
CA SER A 95 15.06 -1.08 -0.15
C SER A 95 15.70 -2.16 0.71
N HIS A 96 15.29 -2.28 1.98
CA HIS A 96 15.87 -3.27 2.90
C HIS A 96 15.45 -4.72 2.61
N ALA A 97 14.23 -4.92 2.15
CA ALA A 97 13.73 -6.25 1.82
C ALA A 97 14.01 -6.68 0.37
N HIS A 98 14.62 -5.84 -0.45
CA HIS A 98 14.81 -6.05 -1.90
C HIS A 98 13.51 -6.54 -2.58
N ALA A 99 12.38 -6.02 -2.11
CA ALA A 99 11.08 -6.56 -2.46
C ALA A 99 10.57 -6.04 -3.81
N GLN A 100 10.06 -6.93 -4.65
CA GLN A 100 9.30 -6.53 -5.84
C GLN A 100 8.02 -5.82 -5.44
N VAL A 101 7.68 -4.73 -6.12
CA VAL A 101 6.51 -3.90 -5.84
C VAL A 101 5.42 -4.10 -6.88
N LEU A 102 4.21 -4.45 -6.45
CA LEU A 102 3.03 -4.49 -7.32
C LEU A 102 2.21 -3.21 -7.12
N PRO A 103 2.24 -2.25 -8.06
CA PRO A 103 1.48 -1.03 -7.94
C PRO A 103 -0.01 -1.29 -8.18
N VAL A 104 -0.85 -0.79 -7.26
CA VAL A 104 -2.31 -0.95 -7.33
C VAL A 104 -2.98 0.41 -7.15
N TYR A 105 -3.87 0.78 -8.08
CA TYR A 105 -4.66 1.99 -8.00
C TYR A 105 -6.15 1.66 -7.83
N LEU A 106 -6.79 2.30 -6.84
CA LEU A 106 -8.23 2.19 -6.61
C LEU A 106 -8.95 3.39 -7.22
N LYS A 107 -9.63 3.18 -8.34
CA LYS A 107 -10.40 4.22 -9.03
C LYS A 107 -11.83 4.26 -8.49
N VAL A 108 -12.19 5.40 -7.90
CA VAL A 108 -13.55 5.70 -7.41
C VAL A 108 -14.01 7.03 -7.97
N ARG A 109 -15.30 7.16 -8.26
CA ARG A 109 -15.85 8.41 -8.77
C ARG A 109 -15.71 9.54 -7.74
N GLY A 110 -15.06 10.64 -8.14
CA GLY A 110 -14.84 11.81 -7.30
C GLY A 110 -13.86 11.59 -6.13
N ASN A 111 -12.96 10.61 -6.24
CA ASN A 111 -11.95 10.29 -5.22
C ASN A 111 -12.52 10.08 -3.79
N LYS A 112 -13.82 9.81 -3.68
CA LYS A 112 -14.51 9.51 -2.42
C LYS A 112 -15.13 8.12 -2.48
N MET A 113 -14.70 7.23 -1.57
CA MET A 113 -15.41 5.99 -1.31
C MET A 113 -16.78 6.30 -0.70
N GLY A 114 -17.82 5.62 -1.19
CA GLY A 114 -19.18 5.69 -0.66
C GLY A 114 -19.83 4.31 -0.63
N PHE A 115 -20.87 4.19 0.18
CA PHE A 115 -21.67 2.97 0.23
C PHE A 115 -22.26 2.70 -1.17
N LEU A 116 -22.10 1.47 -1.69
CA LEU A 116 -22.56 1.02 -3.01
C LEU A 116 -21.96 1.76 -4.24
N ARG A 117 -20.87 2.52 -4.08
CA ARG A 117 -20.17 3.07 -5.25
C ARG A 117 -19.24 2.05 -5.87
N PRO A 118 -19.25 1.88 -7.21
CA PRO A 118 -18.36 0.96 -7.88
C PRO A 118 -16.91 1.40 -7.68
N VAL A 119 -16.05 0.44 -7.32
CA VAL A 119 -14.61 0.61 -7.21
C VAL A 119 -13.95 -0.24 -8.28
N ARG A 120 -13.11 0.39 -9.12
CA ARG A 120 -12.27 -0.34 -10.06
C ARG A 120 -10.88 -0.50 -9.46
N VAL A 121 -10.42 -1.73 -9.33
CA VAL A 121 -9.05 -2.06 -8.94
C VAL A 121 -8.21 -2.17 -10.22
N ILE A 122 -7.17 -1.38 -10.32
CA ILE A 122 -6.24 -1.38 -11.45
C ILE A 122 -4.91 -1.86 -10.92
N ILE A 123 -4.45 -3.00 -11.43
CA ILE A 123 -3.19 -3.63 -11.04
C ILE A 123 -2.20 -3.40 -12.18
N GLY A 124 -1.05 -2.81 -11.86
CA GLY A 124 0.02 -2.56 -12.80
C GLY A 124 0.98 -3.74 -12.95
N LYS A 125 2.03 -3.53 -13.72
CA LYS A 125 3.13 -4.49 -13.82
C LYS A 125 3.97 -4.45 -12.56
N PRO A 126 4.50 -5.59 -12.09
CA PRO A 126 5.45 -5.61 -11.00
C PRO A 126 6.68 -4.77 -11.32
N ILE A 127 7.15 -3.99 -10.36
CA ILE A 127 8.33 -3.15 -10.44
C ILE A 127 9.45 -3.90 -9.70
N PRO A 128 10.52 -4.34 -10.38
CA PRO A 128 11.63 -5.02 -9.74
C PRO A 128 12.50 -4.06 -8.93
N TYR A 129 13.30 -4.61 -8.03
CA TYR A 129 14.20 -3.86 -7.14
C TYR A 129 15.13 -2.91 -7.92
N GLU A 130 15.73 -3.41 -8.98
CA GLU A 130 16.69 -2.68 -9.82
C GLU A 130 16.07 -1.44 -10.48
N GLU A 131 14.77 -1.52 -10.83
CA GLU A 131 14.07 -0.41 -11.49
C GLU A 131 13.89 0.78 -10.53
N TYR A 132 13.38 0.56 -9.33
CA TYR A 132 13.12 1.66 -8.40
C TYR A 132 14.37 2.14 -7.62
N THR A 133 15.45 1.38 -7.66
CA THR A 133 16.76 1.79 -7.09
C THR A 133 17.72 2.34 -8.14
N GLY A 134 17.32 2.37 -9.43
CA GLY A 134 18.20 2.82 -10.51
C GLY A 134 19.45 1.96 -10.63
N GLY A 135 19.29 0.63 -10.56
CA GLY A 135 20.43 -0.30 -10.61
C GLY A 135 21.31 -0.29 -9.34
N GLY A 136 20.76 0.18 -8.21
CA GLY A 136 21.49 0.30 -6.93
C GLY A 136 21.98 1.71 -6.59
N GLU A 137 22.07 2.63 -7.55
CA GLU A 137 22.54 4.01 -7.32
C GLU A 137 21.72 4.78 -6.28
N ARG A 138 20.44 4.43 -6.13
CA ARG A 138 19.49 5.04 -5.19
C ARG A 138 19.14 4.12 -4.02
N GLU A 139 19.91 3.05 -3.83
CA GLU A 139 19.78 2.21 -2.65
C GLU A 139 19.98 3.05 -1.38
N GLY A 140 19.06 2.93 -0.41
CA GLY A 140 19.06 3.76 0.80
C GLY A 140 18.35 5.11 0.66
N ASP A 141 18.09 5.64 -0.54
CA ASP A 141 17.27 6.84 -0.74
C ASP A 141 15.76 6.51 -0.64
N ALA A 142 15.31 6.25 0.59
CA ALA A 142 13.93 5.87 0.87
C ALA A 142 12.89 6.91 0.39
N ALA A 143 13.27 8.18 0.35
CA ALA A 143 12.40 9.25 -0.10
C ALA A 143 12.20 9.22 -1.61
N TYR A 144 13.29 9.05 -2.37
CA TYR A 144 13.25 8.86 -3.82
C TYR A 144 12.44 7.61 -4.20
N ILE A 145 12.78 6.46 -3.61
CA ILE A 145 12.10 5.18 -3.88
C ILE A 145 10.60 5.28 -3.62
N SER A 146 10.20 5.88 -2.49
CA SER A 146 8.78 6.08 -2.19
C SER A 146 8.06 6.95 -3.22
N LYS A 147 8.69 8.03 -3.66
CA LYS A 147 8.15 8.91 -4.71
C LYS A 147 8.06 8.20 -6.04
N TYR A 148 9.08 7.45 -6.42
CA TYR A 148 9.11 6.65 -7.64
C TYR A 148 7.95 5.65 -7.67
N ILE A 149 7.83 4.81 -6.63
CA ILE A 149 6.74 3.83 -6.51
C ILE A 149 5.37 4.52 -6.58
N PHE A 150 5.22 5.66 -5.91
CA PHE A 150 3.96 6.38 -5.89
C PHE A 150 3.61 7.01 -7.24
N SER A 151 4.59 7.52 -8.01
CA SER A 151 4.35 8.02 -9.36
C SER A 151 3.81 6.92 -10.28
N ARG A 152 4.37 5.70 -10.20
CA ARG A 152 3.89 4.54 -10.95
C ARG A 152 2.45 4.16 -10.59
N ILE A 153 2.06 4.30 -9.30
CA ILE A 153 0.66 4.11 -8.88
C ILE A 153 -0.25 5.19 -9.49
N CYS A 154 0.17 6.45 -9.50
CA CYS A 154 -0.62 7.55 -10.06
C CYS A 154 -0.79 7.43 -11.58
N GLU A 155 0.24 6.99 -12.30
CA GLU A 155 0.19 6.74 -13.75
C GLU A 155 -0.90 5.73 -14.12
N LEU A 156 -1.08 4.65 -13.34
CA LEU A 156 -2.19 3.70 -13.55
C LEU A 156 -3.56 4.38 -13.50
N GLY A 157 -3.70 5.37 -12.62
CA GLY A 157 -4.93 6.15 -12.50
C GLY A 157 -5.22 6.98 -13.73
N SER A 158 -4.21 7.65 -14.31
CA SER A 158 -4.31 8.50 -15.49
C SER A 158 -4.52 7.69 -16.78
N GLU A 159 -3.76 6.62 -17.00
CA GLU A 159 -3.92 5.74 -18.16
C GLU A 159 -5.33 5.13 -18.25
N SER A 160 -5.89 4.78 -17.09
CA SER A 160 -7.25 4.25 -17.02
C SER A 160 -8.34 5.28 -17.34
N ALA A 161 -8.02 6.57 -17.26
CA ALA A 161 -8.94 7.65 -17.67
C ALA A 161 -9.00 7.80 -19.18
N GLY A 162 -7.90 7.57 -19.91
CA GLY A 162 -7.82 7.64 -21.36
C GLY A 162 -8.51 6.48 -22.09
N LYS A 163 -8.59 5.29 -21.48
CA LYS A 163 -9.24 4.10 -22.08
C LYS A 163 -10.76 3.99 -21.83
N ALA A 164 -11.36 4.97 -21.20
CA ALA A 164 -12.80 4.99 -20.85
C ALA A 164 -13.59 6.01 -21.72
N LYS A 165 -13.05 6.44 -22.86
CA LYS A 165 -13.74 7.20 -23.91
C LYS A 165 -14.16 6.32 -25.05
#